data_a9dfc9a8ec4eff480094d009f3451c02
#
_entry.id   a9dfc9a8ec4eff480094d009f3451c02
#
_cell.length_a   1.000
_cell.length_b   1.000
_cell.length_c   1.000
_cell.angle_alpha   90.00
_cell.angle_beta   90.00
_cell.angle_gamma   90.00
#
_symmetry.space_group_name_H-M   'P 1'
#
loop_
_entity.id
_entity.type
_entity.pdbx_description
1 polymer ?
#
loop_
_entity_poly.entity_id
_entity_poly.type
_entity_poly.pdbx_seq_one_letter_code
_entity_poly.pdbx_strand_id
1 'polypeptide(L)'
;MKLEDYLKLDAETYPEKVAVICKGETLTYSQLFSRVSRCASEWRSKGIGEGGIVPLESSRTIDYLVNYFAIHTLGAVAVPLEQGIPEEMFQQISERLSTCTISADTADILFTTGTTGRSKGVMVSHKAIIADAENLIDAMSFTHENVFIINGPLNHAGCWSKVFPIIMLGGTLYLIEGMKNAEDLFTAMDYPSHKMAIFLVPASIRILLQFSSDRLAKYADKIDFIETGAAPMPHSDMLRLCEILPDSRLFNTYASTETGIITTYNYNDGRCIPGCLGKPMKHSKIMITDNGTLACQGDTLMTGYAGDEELTLSVLHDNTLFTTDLAQIDSEGMLHLLGRQDDVINVGGFKVAPSEVEEVAMALPEVKDCICISSPHPIMGNALKLLVVLNAGYDLDKKRIARYIHSKLE
;
A
#
# COMPACT_ATOMS: atom_id res chain seq x y z
N MET A 1 -12.70 16.28 12.78
CA MET A 1 -12.59 15.12 13.69
C MET A 1 -11.24 14.48 13.44
N LYS A 2 -10.57 14.01 14.48
CA LYS A 2 -9.38 13.20 14.39
C LYS A 2 -9.77 11.71 14.42
N LEU A 3 -8.82 10.83 14.15
CA LEU A 3 -9.09 9.39 14.06
C LEU A 3 -9.64 8.79 15.38
N GLU A 4 -9.09 9.21 16.51
CA GLU A 4 -9.54 8.79 17.84
C GLU A 4 -10.97 9.22 18.19
N ASP A 5 -11.47 10.31 17.56
CA ASP A 5 -12.85 10.75 17.73
C ASP A 5 -13.84 9.76 17.09
N TYR A 6 -13.46 9.16 15.97
CA TYR A 6 -14.28 8.11 15.30
C TYR A 6 -14.35 6.86 16.16
N LEU A 7 -13.23 6.41 16.74
CA LEU A 7 -13.24 5.25 17.64
C LEU A 7 -14.15 5.48 18.85
N LYS A 8 -14.13 6.69 19.43
CA LYS A 8 -15.04 7.06 20.51
C LYS A 8 -16.50 7.05 20.07
N LEU A 9 -16.80 7.65 18.92
CA LEU A 9 -18.15 7.69 18.35
C LEU A 9 -18.69 6.27 18.11
N ASP A 10 -17.87 5.37 17.57
CA ASP A 10 -18.28 3.99 17.32
C ASP A 10 -18.45 3.18 18.60
N ALA A 11 -17.66 3.47 19.64
CA ALA A 11 -17.87 2.87 20.97
C ALA A 11 -19.21 3.30 21.61
N GLU A 12 -19.70 4.49 21.29
CA GLU A 12 -21.00 4.99 21.71
C GLU A 12 -22.15 4.48 20.82
N THR A 13 -21.92 4.38 19.49
CA THR A 13 -22.95 4.03 18.51
C THR A 13 -23.13 2.52 18.35
N TYR A 14 -22.03 1.77 18.37
CA TYR A 14 -21.97 0.31 18.15
C TYR A 14 -21.20 -0.41 19.28
N PRO A 15 -21.52 -0.22 20.58
CA PRO A 15 -20.70 -0.67 21.69
C PRO A 15 -20.37 -2.16 21.67
N GLU A 16 -21.34 -3.00 21.27
CA GLU A 16 -21.23 -4.46 21.26
C GLU A 16 -20.74 -5.04 19.92
N LYS A 17 -20.56 -4.18 18.90
CA LYS A 17 -20.05 -4.63 17.62
C LYS A 17 -18.58 -4.96 17.72
N VAL A 18 -18.17 -6.06 17.07
CA VAL A 18 -16.77 -6.50 16.98
C VAL A 18 -15.97 -5.45 16.21
N ALA A 19 -14.98 -4.85 16.87
CA ALA A 19 -14.06 -3.88 16.28
C ALA A 19 -12.80 -4.56 15.74
N VAL A 20 -12.27 -5.55 16.48
CA VAL A 20 -11.02 -6.21 16.10
C VAL A 20 -11.00 -7.68 16.53
N ILE A 21 -10.42 -8.54 15.68
CA ILE A 21 -10.18 -9.96 15.90
C ILE A 21 -8.71 -10.25 15.67
N CYS A 22 -8.07 -10.99 16.57
CA CYS A 22 -6.68 -11.43 16.44
C CYS A 22 -6.46 -12.74 17.19
N LYS A 23 -6.01 -13.80 16.52
CA LYS A 23 -5.66 -15.11 17.14
C LYS A 23 -6.75 -15.66 18.07
N GLY A 24 -8.02 -15.48 17.71
CA GLY A 24 -9.17 -15.93 18.51
C GLY A 24 -9.58 -14.96 19.61
N GLU A 25 -8.79 -13.94 19.95
CA GLU A 25 -9.23 -12.84 20.79
C GLU A 25 -10.11 -11.88 19.99
N THR A 26 -11.18 -11.42 20.59
CA THR A 26 -12.13 -10.49 19.98
C THR A 26 -12.41 -9.33 20.94
N LEU A 27 -12.35 -8.09 20.44
CA LEU A 27 -12.80 -6.92 21.18
C LEU A 27 -13.96 -6.24 20.47
N THR A 28 -14.96 -5.84 21.22
CA THR A 28 -16.00 -4.91 20.75
C THR A 28 -15.46 -3.49 20.73
N TYR A 29 -16.18 -2.57 20.07
CA TYR A 29 -15.82 -1.14 20.07
C TYR A 29 -15.74 -0.54 21.49
N SER A 30 -16.68 -0.89 22.37
CA SER A 30 -16.66 -0.47 23.77
C SER A 30 -15.41 -0.99 24.52
N GLN A 31 -15.06 -2.27 24.30
CA GLN A 31 -13.87 -2.87 24.91
C GLN A 31 -12.57 -2.28 24.35
N LEU A 32 -12.48 -2.07 23.04
CA LEU A 32 -11.32 -1.46 22.41
C LEU A 32 -11.11 -0.03 22.93
N PHE A 33 -12.15 0.80 22.93
CA PHE A 33 -12.08 2.17 23.45
C PHE A 33 -11.68 2.22 24.91
N SER A 34 -12.21 1.31 25.75
CA SER A 34 -11.83 1.18 27.16
C SER A 34 -10.34 0.84 27.32
N ARG A 35 -9.81 -0.13 26.54
CA ARG A 35 -8.38 -0.47 26.57
C ARG A 35 -7.52 0.70 26.10
N VAL A 36 -7.91 1.41 25.03
CA VAL A 36 -7.22 2.60 24.52
C VAL A 36 -7.16 3.70 25.59
N SER A 37 -8.29 3.99 26.24
CA SER A 37 -8.36 5.03 27.27
C SER A 37 -7.46 4.74 28.47
N ARG A 38 -7.40 3.47 28.89
CA ARG A 38 -6.49 3.03 29.97
C ARG A 38 -5.03 3.16 29.53
N CYS A 39 -4.69 2.67 28.35
CA CYS A 39 -3.35 2.74 27.78
C CYS A 39 -2.89 4.20 27.62
N ALA A 40 -3.77 5.10 27.16
CA ALA A 40 -3.47 6.54 27.10
C ALA A 40 -3.14 7.14 28.48
N SER A 41 -3.84 6.70 29.53
CA SER A 41 -3.53 7.12 30.90
C SER A 41 -2.15 6.63 31.37
N GLU A 42 -1.76 5.41 30.97
CA GLU A 42 -0.44 4.84 31.24
C GLU A 42 0.67 5.61 30.52
N TRP A 43 0.50 5.91 29.23
CA TRP A 43 1.44 6.72 28.45
C TRP A 43 1.58 8.14 29.03
N ARG A 44 0.47 8.76 29.41
CA ARG A 44 0.48 10.08 30.09
C ARG A 44 1.28 10.05 31.38
N SER A 45 1.16 8.98 32.18
CA SER A 45 1.93 8.82 33.41
C SER A 45 3.43 8.69 33.19
N LYS A 46 3.83 8.25 31.98
CA LYS A 46 5.24 8.19 31.51
C LYS A 46 5.72 9.51 30.90
N GLY A 47 4.89 10.57 30.92
CA GLY A 47 5.24 11.89 30.40
C GLY A 47 4.93 12.10 28.92
N ILE A 48 4.23 11.19 28.26
CA ILE A 48 3.81 11.37 26.87
C ILE A 48 2.55 12.22 26.83
N GLY A 49 2.54 13.24 25.96
CA GLY A 49 1.43 14.16 25.75
C GLY A 49 1.50 14.78 24.37
N GLU A 50 0.79 15.88 24.15
CA GLU A 50 0.69 16.59 22.87
C GLU A 50 2.08 16.88 22.27
N GLY A 51 2.27 16.51 21.00
CA GLY A 51 3.52 16.66 20.27
C GLY A 51 4.65 15.68 20.67
N GLY A 52 4.40 14.81 21.67
CA GLY A 52 5.35 13.75 22.03
C GLY A 52 5.52 12.75 20.89
N ILE A 53 6.74 12.36 20.56
CA ILE A 53 7.04 11.40 19.48
C ILE A 53 7.25 10.03 20.10
N VAL A 54 6.48 9.03 19.65
CA VAL A 54 6.49 7.69 20.24
C VAL A 54 6.78 6.63 19.17
N PRO A 55 8.05 6.20 19.04
CA PRO A 55 8.39 5.02 18.26
C PRO A 55 7.78 3.77 18.89
N LEU A 56 7.17 2.93 18.04
CA LEU A 56 6.60 1.66 18.47
C LEU A 56 6.76 0.60 17.40
N GLU A 57 7.09 -0.61 17.81
CA GLU A 57 7.17 -1.75 16.91
C GLU A 57 5.77 -2.12 16.41
N SER A 58 5.57 -2.11 15.08
CA SER A 58 4.28 -2.41 14.45
C SER A 58 4.07 -3.91 14.33
N SER A 59 3.31 -4.48 15.25
CA SER A 59 2.85 -5.87 15.17
C SER A 59 1.38 -5.94 14.74
N ARG A 60 0.98 -7.04 14.13
CA ARG A 60 -0.44 -7.28 13.80
C ARG A 60 -1.16 -7.88 15.01
N THR A 61 -1.25 -7.09 16.08
CA THR A 61 -1.87 -7.48 17.36
C THR A 61 -2.84 -6.42 17.83
N ILE A 62 -3.76 -6.83 18.70
CA ILE A 62 -4.67 -5.91 19.37
C ILE A 62 -3.91 -4.90 20.22
N ASP A 63 -2.86 -5.33 20.92
CA ASP A 63 -2.07 -4.45 21.77
C ASP A 63 -1.35 -3.35 20.96
N TYR A 64 -0.88 -3.64 19.74
CA TYR A 64 -0.36 -2.60 18.87
C TYR A 64 -1.42 -1.55 18.55
N LEU A 65 -2.60 -1.96 18.10
CA LEU A 65 -3.69 -1.02 17.80
C LEU A 65 -4.10 -0.21 19.04
N VAL A 66 -4.16 -0.84 20.20
CA VAL A 66 -4.46 -0.14 21.48
C VAL A 66 -3.41 0.94 21.78
N ASN A 67 -2.12 0.62 21.67
CA ASN A 67 -1.05 1.60 21.86
C ASN A 67 -1.10 2.71 20.81
N TYR A 68 -1.29 2.36 19.55
CA TYR A 68 -1.36 3.30 18.44
C TYR A 68 -2.47 4.34 18.65
N PHE A 69 -3.70 3.90 18.93
CA PHE A 69 -4.81 4.82 19.22
C PHE A 69 -4.64 5.57 20.55
N ALA A 70 -3.98 4.98 21.54
CA ALA A 70 -3.69 5.65 22.80
C ALA A 70 -2.73 6.83 22.61
N ILE A 71 -1.71 6.68 21.76
CA ILE A 71 -0.77 7.75 21.38
C ILE A 71 -1.52 8.89 20.70
N HIS A 72 -2.36 8.58 19.73
CA HIS A 72 -3.18 9.59 19.05
C HIS A 72 -4.14 10.31 20.01
N THR A 73 -4.76 9.59 20.95
CA THR A 73 -5.64 10.18 21.99
C THR A 73 -4.92 11.21 22.86
N LEU A 74 -3.60 11.12 22.98
CA LEU A 74 -2.78 12.09 23.71
C LEU A 74 -2.33 13.28 22.87
N GLY A 75 -2.65 13.31 21.57
CA GLY A 75 -2.12 14.29 20.62
C GLY A 75 -0.63 14.08 20.34
N ALA A 76 -0.11 12.89 20.61
CA ALA A 76 1.26 12.49 20.33
C ALA A 76 1.37 11.90 18.93
N VAL A 77 2.59 11.90 18.40
CA VAL A 77 2.93 11.39 17.06
C VAL A 77 3.32 9.92 17.17
N ALA A 78 2.63 9.05 16.45
CA ALA A 78 3.01 7.64 16.37
C ALA A 78 4.09 7.42 15.29
N VAL A 79 5.08 6.57 15.61
CA VAL A 79 6.13 6.19 14.65
C VAL A 79 6.15 4.67 14.53
N PRO A 80 5.29 4.11 13.66
CA PRO A 80 5.28 2.67 13.41
C PRO A 80 6.60 2.21 12.79
N LEU A 81 7.32 1.33 13.48
CA LEU A 81 8.57 0.73 13.01
C LEU A 81 8.38 -0.75 12.68
N GLU A 82 9.26 -1.30 11.89
CA GLU A 82 9.20 -2.71 11.48
C GLU A 82 9.23 -3.65 12.69
N GLN A 83 8.42 -4.71 12.62
CA GLN A 83 8.42 -5.75 13.65
C GLN A 83 9.76 -6.50 13.68
N GLY A 84 10.38 -6.57 14.85
CA GLY A 84 11.69 -7.18 15.01
C GLY A 84 12.86 -6.28 14.58
N ILE A 85 12.63 -4.97 14.50
CA ILE A 85 13.69 -4.00 14.23
C ILE A 85 14.82 -4.15 15.27
N PRO A 86 16.11 -4.17 14.85
CA PRO A 86 17.23 -4.22 15.79
C PRO A 86 17.18 -3.06 16.80
N GLU A 87 17.44 -3.34 18.07
CA GLU A 87 17.40 -2.35 19.15
C GLU A 87 18.28 -1.13 18.87
N GLU A 88 19.48 -1.33 18.30
CA GLU A 88 20.38 -0.24 17.91
C GLU A 88 19.73 0.69 16.88
N MET A 89 19.02 0.13 15.89
CA MET A 89 18.33 0.91 14.86
C MET A 89 17.11 1.63 15.45
N PHE A 90 16.37 0.98 16.35
CA PHE A 90 15.27 1.61 17.08
C PHE A 90 15.74 2.84 17.86
N GLN A 91 16.86 2.72 18.57
CA GLN A 91 17.43 3.83 19.35
C GLN A 91 17.96 4.94 18.43
N GLN A 92 18.66 4.62 17.34
CA GLN A 92 19.12 5.62 16.36
C GLN A 92 17.97 6.43 15.77
N ILE A 93 16.85 5.78 15.42
CA ILE A 93 15.64 6.47 14.92
C ILE A 93 15.07 7.36 16.02
N SER A 94 14.95 6.87 17.24
CA SER A 94 14.40 7.62 18.39
C SER A 94 15.24 8.86 18.70
N GLU A 95 16.56 8.73 18.74
CA GLU A 95 17.49 9.84 18.95
C GLU A 95 17.39 10.87 17.82
N ARG A 96 17.37 10.41 16.55
CA ARG A 96 17.22 11.31 15.40
C ARG A 96 15.91 12.11 15.49
N LEU A 97 14.80 11.46 15.80
CA LEU A 97 13.50 12.12 15.88
C LEU A 97 13.39 13.08 17.06
N SER A 98 14.10 12.83 18.18
CA SER A 98 14.10 13.74 19.34
C SER A 98 14.68 15.14 19.04
N THR A 99 15.48 15.26 17.99
CA THR A 99 16.13 16.51 17.56
C THR A 99 15.48 17.13 16.31
N CYS A 100 14.50 16.44 15.71
CA CYS A 100 13.84 16.92 14.49
C CYS A 100 12.72 17.91 14.80
N THR A 101 12.58 18.92 13.96
CA THR A 101 11.36 19.74 13.92
C THR A 101 10.27 18.95 13.22
N ILE A 102 9.16 18.74 13.92
CA ILE A 102 7.97 18.04 13.44
C ILE A 102 6.84 19.05 13.29
N SER A 103 6.08 18.99 12.20
CA SER A 103 4.90 19.82 12.00
C SER A 103 3.86 19.54 13.09
N ALA A 104 3.23 20.59 13.62
CA ALA A 104 2.29 20.49 14.77
C ALA A 104 1.04 19.65 14.48
N ASP A 105 0.70 19.43 13.20
CA ASP A 105 -0.44 18.61 12.78
C ASP A 105 -0.04 17.17 12.38
N THR A 106 1.25 16.80 12.56
CA THR A 106 1.73 15.45 12.27
C THR A 106 1.07 14.44 13.21
N ALA A 107 0.47 13.42 12.63
CA ALA A 107 -0.12 12.29 13.34
C ALA A 107 0.86 11.10 13.37
N ASP A 108 1.44 10.78 12.22
CA ASP A 108 2.36 9.66 12.04
C ASP A 108 3.65 10.06 11.34
N ILE A 109 4.72 9.30 11.62
CA ILE A 109 5.94 9.31 10.83
C ILE A 109 6.18 7.89 10.33
N LEU A 110 6.03 7.68 9.02
CA LEU A 110 6.24 6.40 8.37
C LEU A 110 7.62 6.36 7.71
N PHE A 111 8.41 5.34 8.05
CA PHE A 111 9.73 5.18 7.46
C PHE A 111 9.67 4.40 6.15
N THR A 112 10.31 4.95 5.10
CA THR A 112 10.46 4.29 3.79
C THR A 112 11.91 3.96 3.53
N THR A 113 12.15 2.82 2.87
CA THR A 113 13.48 2.48 2.35
C THR A 113 13.74 3.34 1.11
N GLY A 114 14.50 4.43 1.29
CA GLY A 114 14.86 5.30 0.17
C GLY A 114 15.78 4.58 -0.84
N THR A 115 15.63 4.88 -2.13
CA THR A 115 16.54 4.43 -3.21
C THR A 115 18.00 4.84 -2.97
N THR A 116 18.24 5.83 -2.10
CA THR A 116 19.57 6.33 -1.70
C THR A 116 20.19 5.56 -0.51
N GLY A 117 19.56 4.49 -0.03
CA GLY A 117 20.06 3.68 1.10
C GLY A 117 19.84 4.31 2.49
N ARG A 118 19.32 5.53 2.60
CA ARG A 118 18.90 6.15 3.86
C ARG A 118 17.40 6.08 4.01
N SER A 119 16.93 5.55 5.13
CA SER A 119 15.51 5.53 5.49
C SER A 119 14.99 6.95 5.74
N LYS A 120 13.88 7.32 5.09
CA LYS A 120 13.24 8.63 5.18
C LYS A 120 12.00 8.52 6.07
N GLY A 121 11.86 9.44 7.03
CA GLY A 121 10.64 9.53 7.86
C GLY A 121 9.64 10.47 7.21
N VAL A 122 8.58 9.93 6.63
CA VAL A 122 7.50 10.68 5.99
C VAL A 122 6.50 11.14 7.04
N MET A 123 6.33 12.44 7.19
CA MET A 123 5.34 13.03 8.12
C MET A 123 3.95 13.06 7.49
N VAL A 124 3.00 12.40 8.12
CA VAL A 124 1.59 12.34 7.69
C VAL A 124 0.72 13.05 8.71
N SER A 125 -0.08 14.02 8.27
CA SER A 125 -0.97 14.76 9.16
C SER A 125 -2.27 14.01 9.46
N HIS A 126 -2.95 14.37 10.56
CA HIS A 126 -4.32 13.88 10.82
C HIS A 126 -5.26 14.15 9.64
N LYS A 127 -5.12 15.33 9.01
CA LYS A 127 -5.91 15.69 7.83
C LYS A 127 -5.66 14.73 6.67
N ALA A 128 -4.40 14.39 6.40
CA ALA A 128 -4.03 13.50 5.31
C ALA A 128 -4.55 12.07 5.54
N ILE A 129 -4.48 11.57 6.77
CA ILE A 129 -5.04 10.25 7.14
C ILE A 129 -6.55 10.21 6.87
N ILE A 130 -7.28 11.22 7.31
CA ILE A 130 -8.74 11.27 7.13
C ILE A 130 -9.10 11.40 5.64
N ALA A 131 -8.39 12.24 4.89
CA ALA A 131 -8.61 12.39 3.45
C ALA A 131 -8.31 11.08 2.68
N ASP A 132 -7.26 10.35 3.06
CA ASP A 132 -6.93 9.04 2.50
C ASP A 132 -8.02 8.00 2.81
N ALA A 133 -8.50 7.97 4.03
CA ALA A 133 -9.61 7.10 4.42
C ALA A 133 -10.91 7.44 3.66
N GLU A 134 -11.23 8.73 3.49
CA GLU A 134 -12.39 9.17 2.70
C GLU A 134 -12.25 8.83 1.21
N ASN A 135 -11.04 8.91 0.64
CA ASN A 135 -10.74 8.42 -0.71
C ASN A 135 -11.11 6.95 -0.86
N LEU A 136 -10.65 6.11 0.06
CA LEU A 136 -10.93 4.67 0.07
C LEU A 136 -12.43 4.38 0.25
N ILE A 137 -13.08 5.05 1.20
CA ILE A 137 -14.51 4.88 1.48
C ILE A 137 -15.34 5.19 0.23
N ASP A 138 -15.07 6.33 -0.41
CA ASP A 138 -15.82 6.77 -1.59
C ASP A 138 -15.56 5.85 -2.80
N ALA A 139 -14.29 5.64 -3.15
CA ALA A 139 -13.91 4.94 -4.36
C ALA A 139 -14.17 3.43 -4.32
N MET A 140 -14.02 2.81 -3.14
CA MET A 140 -14.22 1.35 -2.96
C MET A 140 -15.53 1.02 -2.25
N SER A 141 -16.34 2.03 -1.92
CA SER A 141 -17.65 1.85 -1.26
C SER A 141 -17.55 1.00 0.01
N PHE A 142 -16.62 1.34 0.91
CA PHE A 142 -16.55 0.73 2.22
C PHE A 142 -17.85 0.96 3.00
N THR A 143 -18.23 0.02 3.82
CA THR A 143 -19.40 0.09 4.69
C THR A 143 -19.06 -0.38 6.10
N HIS A 144 -19.95 -0.10 7.06
CA HIS A 144 -19.81 -0.60 8.43
C HIS A 144 -19.90 -2.15 8.52
N GLU A 145 -20.37 -2.84 7.48
CA GLU A 145 -20.44 -4.30 7.43
C GLU A 145 -19.13 -4.95 7.02
N ASN A 146 -18.18 -4.18 6.48
CA ASN A 146 -16.92 -4.73 6.02
C ASN A 146 -16.11 -5.34 7.17
N VAL A 147 -15.58 -6.52 6.91
CA VAL A 147 -14.53 -7.17 7.70
C VAL A 147 -13.25 -7.10 6.89
N PHE A 148 -12.32 -6.27 7.31
CA PHE A 148 -11.07 -6.08 6.59
C PHE A 148 -9.96 -6.96 7.19
N ILE A 149 -9.41 -7.84 6.37
CA ILE A 149 -8.31 -8.73 6.78
C ILE A 149 -6.98 -7.98 6.61
N ILE A 150 -6.34 -7.68 7.73
CA ILE A 150 -5.00 -7.09 7.79
C ILE A 150 -3.97 -8.22 7.80
N ASN A 151 -3.29 -8.41 6.69
CA ASN A 151 -2.31 -9.48 6.47
C ASN A 151 -0.87 -8.97 6.29
N GLY A 152 -0.68 -7.67 6.13
CA GLY A 152 0.62 -7.03 5.92
C GLY A 152 1.06 -6.16 7.10
N PRO A 153 2.28 -5.64 7.04
CA PRO A 153 2.85 -4.81 8.11
C PRO A 153 2.12 -3.48 8.24
N LEU A 154 1.92 -3.06 9.49
CA LEU A 154 1.21 -1.82 9.83
C LEU A 154 2.13 -0.57 9.89
N ASN A 155 3.39 -0.70 9.50
CA ASN A 155 4.32 0.42 9.23
C ASN A 155 4.42 0.75 7.74
N HIS A 156 3.65 0.08 6.88
CA HIS A 156 3.57 0.33 5.44
C HIS A 156 2.18 0.81 5.04
N ALA A 157 2.12 1.80 4.14
CA ALA A 157 0.88 2.44 3.68
C ALA A 157 -0.18 1.44 3.19
N GLY A 158 0.21 0.32 2.58
CA GLY A 158 -0.72 -0.68 2.05
C GLY A 158 -1.71 -1.24 3.06
N CYS A 159 -1.25 -1.64 4.27
CA CYS A 159 -2.14 -2.15 5.33
C CYS A 159 -2.47 -1.10 6.40
N TRP A 160 -1.52 -0.17 6.68
CA TRP A 160 -1.73 0.90 7.63
C TRP A 160 -2.95 1.76 7.24
N SER A 161 -3.06 2.18 5.99
CA SER A 161 -4.18 3.01 5.51
C SER A 161 -5.55 2.33 5.61
N LYS A 162 -5.62 1.00 5.68
CA LYS A 162 -6.90 0.26 5.73
C LYS A 162 -7.52 0.23 7.12
N VAL A 163 -6.74 0.51 8.14
CA VAL A 163 -7.26 0.63 9.52
C VAL A 163 -8.29 1.76 9.61
N PHE A 164 -8.04 2.87 8.94
CA PHE A 164 -8.79 4.10 9.12
C PHE A 164 -10.20 4.07 8.56
N PRO A 165 -10.46 3.67 7.29
CA PRO A 165 -11.82 3.59 6.77
C PRO A 165 -12.69 2.61 7.57
N ILE A 166 -12.10 1.53 8.10
CA ILE A 166 -12.82 0.56 8.92
C ILE A 166 -13.22 1.18 10.26
N ILE A 167 -12.30 1.88 10.95
CA ILE A 167 -12.60 2.56 12.20
C ILE A 167 -13.54 3.75 11.99
N MET A 168 -13.44 4.48 10.89
CA MET A 168 -14.33 5.62 10.59
C MET A 168 -15.79 5.20 10.32
N LEU A 169 -16.01 3.96 9.90
CA LEU A 169 -17.34 3.44 9.58
C LEU A 169 -17.88 2.44 10.59
N GLY A 170 -17.14 2.12 11.64
CA GLY A 170 -17.53 1.09 12.60
C GLY A 170 -17.50 -0.32 12.01
N GLY A 171 -16.57 -0.63 11.10
CA GLY A 171 -16.34 -1.96 10.54
C GLY A 171 -15.58 -2.89 11.48
N THR A 172 -15.07 -4.01 10.98
CA THR A 172 -14.29 -4.97 11.76
C THR A 172 -12.91 -5.19 11.16
N LEU A 173 -11.85 -5.10 11.96
CA LEU A 173 -10.49 -5.47 11.58
C LEU A 173 -10.22 -6.92 11.97
N TYR A 174 -9.76 -7.74 11.03
CA TYR A 174 -9.31 -9.10 11.30
C TYR A 174 -7.79 -9.18 11.08
N LEU A 175 -7.01 -9.32 12.16
CA LEU A 175 -5.56 -9.31 12.10
C LEU A 175 -5.00 -10.72 11.96
N ILE A 176 -4.19 -10.97 10.93
CA ILE A 176 -3.47 -12.23 10.73
C ILE A 176 -1.96 -11.98 10.63
N GLU A 177 -1.12 -13.01 10.91
CA GLU A 177 0.34 -12.85 10.93
C GLU A 177 0.99 -12.62 9.55
N GLY A 178 0.21 -12.71 8.47
CA GLY A 178 0.66 -12.49 7.12
C GLY A 178 0.35 -13.66 6.19
N MET A 179 0.98 -13.67 5.01
CA MET A 179 0.74 -14.66 3.96
C MET A 179 1.78 -15.79 3.92
N LYS A 180 2.60 -15.97 4.97
CA LYS A 180 3.55 -17.10 5.05
C LYS A 180 2.82 -18.44 5.10
N ASN A 181 1.65 -18.45 5.72
CA ASN A 181 0.74 -19.58 5.74
C ASN A 181 -0.62 -19.13 5.20
N ALA A 182 -1.03 -19.66 4.04
CA ALA A 182 -2.33 -19.34 3.45
C ALA A 182 -3.53 -19.82 4.33
N GLU A 183 -3.30 -20.76 5.26
CA GLU A 183 -4.34 -21.21 6.20
C GLU A 183 -4.85 -20.08 7.09
N ASP A 184 -3.99 -19.14 7.50
CA ASP A 184 -4.39 -18.02 8.34
C ASP A 184 -5.38 -17.10 7.60
N LEU A 185 -5.17 -16.89 6.28
CA LEU A 185 -6.10 -16.15 5.44
C LEU A 185 -7.46 -16.87 5.34
N PHE A 186 -7.44 -18.17 5.03
CA PHE A 186 -8.69 -18.93 4.88
C PHE A 186 -9.44 -19.06 6.20
N THR A 187 -8.73 -19.19 7.32
CA THR A 187 -9.32 -19.15 8.67
C THR A 187 -10.01 -17.81 8.93
N ALA A 188 -9.40 -16.70 8.52
CA ALA A 188 -10.05 -15.39 8.61
C ALA A 188 -11.29 -15.31 7.69
N MET A 189 -11.24 -15.88 6.50
CA MET A 189 -12.38 -15.95 5.57
C MET A 189 -13.52 -16.85 6.04
N ASP A 190 -13.28 -17.75 7.01
CA ASP A 190 -14.35 -18.54 7.65
C ASP A 190 -15.22 -17.71 8.61
N TYR A 191 -14.78 -16.51 8.99
CA TYR A 191 -15.59 -15.60 9.80
C TYR A 191 -16.96 -15.36 9.12
N PRO A 192 -18.08 -15.30 9.88
CA PRO A 192 -19.42 -15.21 9.32
C PRO A 192 -19.74 -13.80 8.79
N SER A 193 -19.15 -13.45 7.65
CA SER A 193 -19.40 -12.21 6.91
C SER A 193 -19.44 -12.49 5.41
N HIS A 194 -20.27 -11.76 4.66
CA HIS A 194 -20.28 -11.70 3.21
C HIS A 194 -19.76 -10.35 2.69
N LYS A 195 -18.99 -9.61 3.52
CA LYS A 195 -18.40 -8.32 3.21
C LYS A 195 -16.90 -8.30 3.57
N MET A 196 -16.21 -9.40 3.20
CA MET A 196 -14.78 -9.52 3.40
C MET A 196 -14.01 -8.64 2.44
N ALA A 197 -13.01 -7.93 2.95
CA ALA A 197 -12.11 -7.12 2.15
C ALA A 197 -10.66 -7.37 2.55
N ILE A 198 -9.74 -7.26 1.60
CA ILE A 198 -8.32 -7.49 1.85
C ILE A 198 -7.45 -6.70 0.88
N PHE A 199 -6.28 -6.23 1.34
CA PHE A 199 -5.21 -5.74 0.50
C PHE A 199 -4.18 -6.83 0.26
N LEU A 200 -3.88 -7.14 -1.01
CA LEU A 200 -2.90 -8.13 -1.41
C LEU A 200 -1.91 -7.53 -2.41
N VAL A 201 -0.62 -7.63 -2.12
CA VAL A 201 0.40 -7.30 -3.13
C VAL A 201 0.36 -8.32 -4.29
N PRO A 202 0.77 -7.96 -5.52
CA PRO A 202 0.69 -8.86 -6.68
C PRO A 202 1.35 -10.23 -6.47
N ALA A 203 2.48 -10.27 -5.75
CA ALA A 203 3.14 -11.53 -5.41
C ALA A 203 2.27 -12.47 -4.56
N SER A 204 1.51 -11.92 -3.60
CA SER A 204 0.58 -12.71 -2.78
C SER A 204 -0.60 -13.24 -3.61
N ILE A 205 -1.14 -12.42 -4.52
CA ILE A 205 -2.18 -12.84 -5.46
C ILE A 205 -1.67 -14.00 -6.33
N ARG A 206 -0.47 -13.88 -6.90
CA ARG A 206 0.15 -14.92 -7.74
C ARG A 206 0.32 -16.24 -6.97
N ILE A 207 0.75 -16.20 -5.70
CA ILE A 207 0.84 -17.39 -4.84
C ILE A 207 -0.53 -18.02 -4.64
N LEU A 208 -1.57 -17.25 -4.36
CA LEU A 208 -2.94 -17.75 -4.21
C LEU A 208 -3.46 -18.36 -5.51
N LEU A 209 -3.26 -17.71 -6.65
CA LEU A 209 -3.65 -18.22 -7.96
C LEU A 209 -2.94 -19.52 -8.32
N GLN A 210 -1.66 -19.66 -7.96
CA GLN A 210 -0.87 -20.85 -8.29
C GLN A 210 -1.20 -22.04 -7.39
N PHE A 211 -1.43 -21.83 -6.09
CA PHE A 211 -1.49 -22.91 -5.11
C PHE A 211 -2.85 -23.09 -4.43
N SER A 212 -3.75 -22.13 -4.57
CA SER A 212 -4.99 -22.11 -3.79
C SER A 212 -6.21 -21.59 -4.58
N SER A 213 -6.17 -21.55 -5.91
CA SER A 213 -7.24 -20.96 -6.74
C SER A 213 -8.61 -21.61 -6.49
N ASP A 214 -8.66 -22.96 -6.44
CA ASP A 214 -9.91 -23.71 -6.19
C ASP A 214 -10.46 -23.47 -4.78
N ARG A 215 -9.56 -23.21 -3.83
CA ARG A 215 -9.97 -22.88 -2.46
C ARG A 215 -10.47 -21.44 -2.38
N LEU A 216 -9.77 -20.49 -3.02
CA LEU A 216 -10.20 -19.10 -3.09
C LEU A 216 -11.59 -18.96 -3.72
N ALA A 217 -11.87 -19.72 -4.77
CA ALA A 217 -13.17 -19.75 -5.44
C ALA A 217 -14.34 -20.11 -4.50
N LYS A 218 -14.09 -20.92 -3.45
CA LYS A 218 -15.13 -21.27 -2.45
C LYS A 218 -15.55 -20.11 -1.55
N TYR A 219 -14.78 -19.03 -1.53
CA TYR A 219 -15.07 -17.83 -0.75
C TYR A 219 -15.54 -16.66 -1.61
N ALA A 220 -15.83 -16.90 -2.92
CA ALA A 220 -16.22 -15.84 -3.84
C ALA A 220 -17.48 -15.07 -3.37
N ASP A 221 -18.43 -15.73 -2.74
CA ASP A 221 -19.65 -15.15 -2.16
C ASP A 221 -19.42 -14.34 -0.88
N LYS A 222 -18.25 -14.47 -0.26
CA LYS A 222 -17.86 -13.75 0.95
C LYS A 222 -16.97 -12.54 0.67
N ILE A 223 -16.24 -12.54 -0.44
CA ILE A 223 -15.27 -11.49 -0.78
C ILE A 223 -15.99 -10.35 -1.46
N ASP A 224 -16.15 -9.24 -0.75
CA ASP A 224 -16.69 -8.00 -1.28
C ASP A 224 -15.69 -7.35 -2.25
N PHE A 225 -14.42 -7.21 -1.82
CA PHE A 225 -13.37 -6.73 -2.70
C PHE A 225 -11.96 -7.19 -2.30
N ILE A 226 -11.09 -7.20 -3.30
CA ILE A 226 -9.64 -7.28 -3.12
C ILE A 226 -9.03 -6.01 -3.70
N GLU A 227 -8.18 -5.35 -2.95
CA GLU A 227 -7.34 -4.25 -3.41
C GLU A 227 -5.92 -4.76 -3.64
N THR A 228 -5.29 -4.33 -4.72
CA THR A 228 -3.87 -4.57 -5.00
C THR A 228 -3.15 -3.27 -5.34
N GLY A 229 -1.85 -3.26 -5.13
CA GLY A 229 -0.98 -2.11 -5.40
C GLY A 229 0.46 -2.40 -4.97
N ALA A 230 1.25 -1.37 -4.81
CA ALA A 230 2.66 -1.38 -4.42
C ALA A 230 3.62 -1.98 -5.46
N ALA A 231 3.15 -2.70 -6.46
CA ALA A 231 3.93 -3.23 -7.58
C ALA A 231 3.02 -3.43 -8.81
N PRO A 232 3.58 -3.53 -10.02
CA PRO A 232 2.82 -3.86 -11.22
C PRO A 232 2.12 -5.21 -11.09
N MET A 233 0.83 -5.25 -11.45
CA MET A 233 0.03 -6.48 -11.49
C MET A 233 -0.01 -7.00 -12.92
N PRO A 234 0.49 -8.23 -13.19
CA PRO A 234 0.40 -8.82 -14.53
C PRO A 234 -1.04 -8.97 -15.01
N HIS A 235 -1.30 -8.61 -16.25
CA HIS A 235 -2.65 -8.68 -16.82
C HIS A 235 -3.25 -10.08 -16.80
N SER A 236 -2.43 -11.13 -17.02
CA SER A 236 -2.85 -12.52 -16.90
C SER A 236 -3.38 -12.88 -15.51
N ASP A 237 -2.72 -12.35 -14.46
CA ASP A 237 -3.14 -12.58 -13.08
C ASP A 237 -4.42 -11.81 -12.76
N MET A 238 -4.60 -10.59 -13.32
CA MET A 238 -5.86 -9.83 -13.21
C MET A 238 -7.03 -10.59 -13.83
N LEU A 239 -6.88 -11.05 -15.08
CA LEU A 239 -7.90 -11.84 -15.78
C LEU A 239 -8.25 -13.11 -15.01
N ARG A 240 -7.23 -13.82 -14.53
CA ARG A 240 -7.46 -15.07 -13.78
C ARG A 240 -8.19 -14.83 -12.46
N LEU A 241 -7.90 -13.72 -11.78
CA LEU A 241 -8.61 -13.37 -10.55
C LEU A 241 -10.07 -12.99 -10.82
N CYS A 242 -10.36 -12.27 -11.92
CA CYS A 242 -11.71 -11.98 -12.37
C CYS A 242 -12.53 -13.26 -12.67
N GLU A 243 -11.89 -14.29 -13.26
CA GLU A 243 -12.56 -15.59 -13.49
C GLU A 243 -12.93 -16.30 -12.17
N ILE A 244 -12.05 -16.23 -11.16
CA ILE A 244 -12.23 -16.92 -9.87
C ILE A 244 -13.25 -16.18 -8.99
N LEU A 245 -13.25 -14.84 -9.06
CA LEU A 245 -14.06 -13.95 -8.23
C LEU A 245 -14.94 -13.02 -9.11
N PRO A 246 -15.90 -13.58 -9.88
CA PRO A 246 -16.61 -12.82 -10.91
C PRO A 246 -17.49 -11.69 -10.33
N ASP A 247 -17.97 -11.83 -9.11
CA ASP A 247 -18.88 -10.87 -8.46
C ASP A 247 -18.17 -9.92 -7.49
N SER A 248 -16.87 -10.18 -7.20
CA SER A 248 -16.08 -9.34 -6.30
C SER A 248 -15.54 -8.10 -7.03
N ARG A 249 -15.44 -6.99 -6.34
CA ARG A 249 -14.77 -5.79 -6.86
C ARG A 249 -13.26 -5.97 -6.70
N LEU A 250 -12.51 -5.81 -7.78
CA LEU A 250 -11.07 -6.06 -7.82
C LEU A 250 -10.35 -4.76 -8.18
N PHE A 251 -9.71 -4.16 -7.19
CA PHE A 251 -9.12 -2.83 -7.34
C PHE A 251 -7.61 -2.89 -7.53
N ASN A 252 -7.12 -2.11 -8.50
CA ASN A 252 -5.70 -1.79 -8.65
C ASN A 252 -5.50 -0.32 -8.30
N THR A 253 -4.56 -0.02 -7.38
CA THR A 253 -4.37 1.31 -6.82
C THR A 253 -2.96 1.83 -7.03
N TYR A 254 -2.82 3.15 -7.20
CA TYR A 254 -1.54 3.83 -7.10
C TYR A 254 -1.46 4.60 -5.78
N ALA A 255 -0.36 4.39 -5.10
CA ALA A 255 -0.02 5.04 -3.84
C ALA A 255 1.48 5.11 -3.62
N SER A 256 1.91 6.06 -2.84
CA SER A 256 3.20 6.04 -2.13
C SER A 256 2.96 6.50 -0.69
N THR A 257 3.97 6.37 0.17
CA THR A 257 3.86 6.90 1.53
C THR A 257 3.72 8.42 1.53
N GLU A 258 4.30 9.08 0.54
CA GLU A 258 4.29 10.52 0.36
C GLU A 258 2.97 11.05 -0.24
N THR A 259 2.28 10.25 -1.05
CA THR A 259 1.04 10.69 -1.72
C THR A 259 -0.24 10.26 -1.02
N GLY A 260 -0.18 9.22 -0.17
CA GLY A 260 -1.37 8.43 0.17
C GLY A 260 -1.89 7.65 -1.04
N ILE A 261 -3.10 7.09 -0.95
CA ILE A 261 -3.73 6.35 -2.03
C ILE A 261 -4.56 7.32 -2.87
N ILE A 262 -4.13 7.55 -4.10
CA ILE A 262 -4.64 8.67 -4.90
C ILE A 262 -5.45 8.29 -6.14
N THR A 263 -5.23 7.08 -6.71
CA THR A 263 -6.05 6.58 -7.81
C THR A 263 -6.44 5.13 -7.59
N THR A 264 -7.55 4.72 -8.18
CA THR A 264 -7.98 3.31 -8.17
C THR A 264 -8.76 2.97 -9.43
N TYR A 265 -8.64 1.70 -9.84
CA TYR A 265 -9.36 1.09 -10.94
C TYR A 265 -9.95 -0.25 -10.53
N ASN A 266 -11.28 -0.39 -10.61
CA ASN A 266 -11.91 -1.70 -10.49
C ASN A 266 -11.74 -2.45 -11.82
N TYR A 267 -10.76 -3.35 -11.91
CA TYR A 267 -10.47 -4.09 -13.14
C TYR A 267 -11.43 -5.26 -13.41
N ASN A 268 -12.33 -5.57 -12.48
CA ASN A 268 -13.46 -6.49 -12.72
C ASN A 268 -14.70 -5.75 -13.27
N ASP A 269 -14.46 -4.80 -14.18
CA ASP A 269 -15.48 -3.97 -14.85
C ASP A 269 -15.90 -4.51 -16.22
N GLY A 270 -15.44 -5.70 -16.58
CA GLY A 270 -15.64 -6.32 -17.90
C GLY A 270 -14.61 -5.92 -18.96
N ARG A 271 -13.76 -4.90 -18.72
CA ARG A 271 -12.69 -4.47 -19.64
C ARG A 271 -11.32 -4.99 -19.24
N CYS A 272 -11.03 -5.03 -17.95
CA CYS A 272 -9.76 -5.45 -17.37
C CYS A 272 -8.55 -4.82 -18.09
N ILE A 273 -8.45 -3.49 -18.07
CA ILE A 273 -7.44 -2.74 -18.83
C ILE A 273 -6.04 -2.98 -18.24
N PRO A 274 -5.07 -3.46 -19.06
CA PRO A 274 -3.70 -3.72 -18.59
C PRO A 274 -3.04 -2.45 -18.03
N GLY A 275 -2.30 -2.58 -16.92
CA GLY A 275 -1.52 -1.50 -16.34
C GLY A 275 -2.31 -0.28 -15.85
N CYS A 276 -3.64 -0.31 -15.96
CA CYS A 276 -4.50 0.80 -15.55
C CYS A 276 -4.56 0.90 -14.02
N LEU A 277 -4.38 2.13 -13.50
CA LEU A 277 -4.45 2.50 -12.10
C LEU A 277 -5.64 3.42 -11.79
N GLY A 278 -6.48 3.69 -12.79
CA GLY A 278 -7.74 4.38 -12.66
C GLY A 278 -7.67 5.90 -12.56
N LYS A 279 -8.72 6.47 -12.01
CA LYS A 279 -8.90 7.93 -11.91
C LYS A 279 -8.50 8.44 -10.53
N PRO A 280 -8.16 9.74 -10.44
CA PRO A 280 -7.97 10.40 -9.16
C PRO A 280 -9.18 10.23 -8.25
N MET A 281 -8.92 9.95 -6.98
CA MET A 281 -9.94 9.86 -5.95
C MET A 281 -10.38 11.27 -5.46
N LYS A 282 -11.40 11.32 -4.62
CA LYS A 282 -12.10 12.52 -4.13
C LYS A 282 -11.16 13.65 -3.66
N HIS A 283 -10.14 13.33 -2.88
CA HIS A 283 -9.18 14.29 -2.30
C HIS A 283 -7.85 14.37 -3.05
N SER A 284 -7.82 13.90 -4.31
CA SER A 284 -6.58 13.79 -5.06
C SER A 284 -6.71 14.37 -6.46
N LYS A 285 -5.62 14.95 -6.96
CA LYS A 285 -5.45 15.38 -8.36
C LYS A 285 -4.11 14.89 -8.85
N ILE A 286 -4.06 14.54 -10.12
CA ILE A 286 -2.84 14.10 -10.79
C ILE A 286 -2.59 14.93 -12.04
N MET A 287 -1.33 15.09 -12.40
CA MET A 287 -0.92 15.72 -13.65
C MET A 287 0.41 15.11 -14.13
N ILE A 288 0.66 15.18 -15.42
CA ILE A 288 1.92 14.77 -15.99
C ILE A 288 2.77 16.03 -16.23
N THR A 289 4.00 16.00 -15.75
CA THR A 289 4.96 17.09 -15.94
C THR A 289 5.52 17.08 -17.36
N ASP A 290 6.20 18.17 -17.78
CA ASP A 290 6.86 18.25 -19.08
C ASP A 290 7.91 17.14 -19.30
N ASN A 291 8.44 16.57 -18.21
CA ASN A 291 9.41 15.48 -18.25
C ASN A 291 8.74 14.10 -18.28
N GLY A 292 7.39 14.03 -18.33
CA GLY A 292 6.64 12.76 -18.33
C GLY A 292 6.50 12.11 -16.95
N THR A 293 6.88 12.79 -15.87
CA THR A 293 6.71 12.26 -14.52
C THR A 293 5.36 12.64 -13.93
N LEU A 294 4.88 11.82 -12.99
CA LEU A 294 3.64 12.08 -12.26
C LEU A 294 3.86 13.14 -11.20
N ALA A 295 2.96 14.13 -11.14
CA ALA A 295 2.85 15.07 -10.04
C ALA A 295 1.44 14.99 -9.43
N CYS A 296 1.36 15.18 -8.11
CA CYS A 296 0.17 14.92 -7.32
C CYS A 296 -0.17 16.12 -6.45
N GLN A 297 -1.46 16.44 -6.34
CA GLN A 297 -2.01 17.44 -5.44
C GLN A 297 -3.17 16.85 -4.64
N GLY A 298 -3.41 17.37 -3.45
CA GLY A 298 -4.56 17.00 -2.64
C GLY A 298 -4.28 16.96 -1.16
N ASP A 299 -5.31 16.61 -0.41
CA ASP A 299 -5.26 16.61 1.07
C ASP A 299 -4.58 15.36 1.65
N THR A 300 -4.30 14.34 0.81
CA THR A 300 -3.64 13.09 1.22
C THR A 300 -2.13 13.18 1.30
N LEU A 301 -1.54 14.25 0.78
CA LEU A 301 -0.10 14.40 0.67
C LEU A 301 0.58 14.50 2.03
N MET A 302 1.82 13.99 2.11
CA MET A 302 2.69 14.21 3.26
C MET A 302 2.89 15.70 3.55
N THR A 303 3.27 16.02 4.78
CA THR A 303 3.69 17.39 5.15
C THR A 303 5.19 17.62 4.95
N GLY A 304 5.96 16.58 4.74
CA GLY A 304 7.40 16.62 4.46
C GLY A 304 8.15 15.43 5.06
N TYR A 305 9.45 15.46 4.96
CA TYR A 305 10.35 14.48 5.57
C TYR A 305 10.87 15.00 6.92
N ALA A 306 10.76 14.18 7.97
CA ALA A 306 11.20 14.54 9.31
C ALA A 306 12.71 14.82 9.35
N GLY A 307 13.05 16.08 9.71
CA GLY A 307 14.43 16.56 9.81
C GLY A 307 15.19 16.69 8.47
N ASP A 308 14.47 16.77 7.34
CA ASP A 308 15.07 16.95 6.01
C ASP A 308 14.25 17.92 5.17
N GLU A 309 14.41 19.23 5.46
CA GLU A 309 13.68 20.29 4.77
C GLU A 309 14.16 20.46 3.32
N GLU A 310 15.45 20.27 3.05
CA GLU A 310 16.01 20.37 1.70
C GLU A 310 15.39 19.29 0.80
N LEU A 311 15.36 18.05 1.25
CA LEU A 311 14.72 16.97 0.52
C LEU A 311 13.21 17.22 0.37
N THR A 312 12.56 17.73 1.41
CA THR A 312 11.13 18.08 1.34
C THR A 312 10.87 19.09 0.23
N LEU A 313 11.60 20.19 0.21
CA LEU A 313 11.44 21.25 -0.81
C LEU A 313 11.81 20.77 -2.23
N SER A 314 12.65 19.76 -2.35
CA SER A 314 13.02 19.20 -3.66
C SER A 314 11.89 18.41 -4.32
N VAL A 315 10.92 17.91 -3.54
CA VAL A 315 9.82 17.06 -4.05
C VAL A 315 8.44 17.64 -3.78
N LEU A 316 8.29 18.50 -2.76
CA LEU A 316 7.01 19.06 -2.35
C LEU A 316 7.10 20.59 -2.30
N HIS A 317 6.52 21.26 -3.28
CA HIS A 317 6.43 22.71 -3.34
C HIS A 317 5.14 23.13 -4.07
N ASP A 318 4.64 24.32 -3.77
CA ASP A 318 3.39 24.86 -4.33
C ASP A 318 2.18 23.91 -4.18
N ASN A 319 2.09 23.20 -3.03
CA ASN A 319 1.10 22.16 -2.75
C ASN A 319 1.08 21.02 -3.78
N THR A 320 2.19 20.79 -4.46
CA THR A 320 2.36 19.74 -5.46
C THR A 320 3.51 18.84 -5.08
N LEU A 321 3.27 17.55 -4.99
CA LEU A 321 4.29 16.54 -4.82
C LEU A 321 4.73 16.05 -6.20
N PHE A 322 6.00 16.17 -6.50
CA PHE A 322 6.64 15.68 -7.73
C PHE A 322 7.26 14.31 -7.47
N THR A 323 6.87 13.32 -8.26
CA THR A 323 7.40 11.96 -8.15
C THR A 323 8.45 11.69 -9.22
N THR A 324 9.18 10.58 -9.09
CA THR A 324 10.05 10.05 -10.15
C THR A 324 9.34 8.98 -11.02
N ASP A 325 8.06 8.72 -10.78
CA ASP A 325 7.28 7.76 -11.53
C ASP A 325 6.90 8.34 -12.90
N LEU A 326 7.33 7.69 -13.98
CA LEU A 326 6.93 8.01 -15.35
C LEU A 326 5.51 7.51 -15.56
N ALA A 327 4.66 8.35 -16.12
CA ALA A 327 3.24 8.01 -16.25
C ALA A 327 2.59 8.70 -17.45
N GLN A 328 1.43 8.22 -17.82
CA GLN A 328 0.53 8.86 -18.79
C GLN A 328 -0.90 8.84 -18.27
N ILE A 329 -1.69 9.80 -18.72
CA ILE A 329 -3.13 9.85 -18.49
C ILE A 329 -3.78 9.69 -19.86
N ASP A 330 -4.63 8.67 -19.99
CA ASP A 330 -5.32 8.39 -21.25
C ASP A 330 -6.49 9.36 -21.49
N SER A 331 -7.17 9.20 -22.64
CA SER A 331 -8.31 10.05 -23.04
C SER A 331 -9.54 9.90 -22.15
N GLU A 332 -9.63 8.84 -21.34
CA GLU A 332 -10.66 8.63 -20.35
C GLU A 332 -10.30 9.21 -18.97
N GLY A 333 -9.08 9.75 -18.82
CA GLY A 333 -8.53 10.27 -17.57
C GLY A 333 -7.98 9.21 -16.64
N MET A 334 -7.66 8.01 -17.16
CA MET A 334 -7.07 6.91 -16.40
C MET A 334 -5.55 7.03 -16.35
N LEU A 335 -4.98 6.79 -15.17
CA LEU A 335 -3.54 6.76 -14.95
C LEU A 335 -2.95 5.42 -15.38
N HIS A 336 -1.82 5.48 -16.08
CA HIS A 336 -0.97 4.34 -16.42
C HIS A 336 0.47 4.67 -16.04
N LEU A 337 1.15 3.76 -15.31
CA LEU A 337 2.58 3.88 -15.03
C LEU A 337 3.39 3.29 -16.17
N LEU A 338 4.48 3.97 -16.53
CA LEU A 338 5.45 3.54 -17.55
C LEU A 338 6.76 3.04 -16.92
N GLY A 339 6.97 3.29 -15.62
CA GLY A 339 8.18 2.91 -14.88
C GLY A 339 8.64 4.02 -13.96
N ARG A 340 9.91 3.95 -13.52
CA ARG A 340 10.54 5.02 -12.75
C ARG A 340 11.65 5.68 -13.53
N GLN A 341 11.78 6.99 -13.42
CA GLN A 341 12.84 7.74 -14.08
C GLN A 341 14.23 7.25 -13.67
N ASP A 342 14.40 6.86 -12.40
CA ASP A 342 15.67 6.37 -11.86
C ASP A 342 16.00 4.94 -12.32
N ASP A 343 15.00 4.15 -12.73
CA ASP A 343 15.15 2.78 -13.22
C ASP A 343 15.39 2.72 -14.74
N VAL A 344 15.20 3.83 -15.45
CA VAL A 344 15.36 3.89 -16.92
C VAL A 344 16.80 3.58 -17.31
N ILE A 345 16.95 2.58 -18.20
CA ILE A 345 18.25 2.15 -18.72
C ILE A 345 18.56 2.93 -20.00
N ASN A 346 19.69 3.64 -20.01
CA ASN A 346 20.16 4.31 -21.21
C ASN A 346 21.00 3.35 -22.07
N VAL A 347 20.46 2.92 -23.20
CA VAL A 347 21.11 2.01 -24.16
C VAL A 347 21.53 2.81 -25.38
N GLY A 348 22.77 3.26 -25.41
CA GLY A 348 23.32 3.99 -26.57
C GLY A 348 22.58 5.30 -26.90
N GLY A 349 21.98 5.96 -25.91
CA GLY A 349 21.20 7.19 -26.07
C GLY A 349 19.68 6.98 -26.03
N PHE A 350 19.20 5.75 -26.17
CA PHE A 350 17.80 5.39 -26.03
C PHE A 350 17.49 5.09 -24.56
N LYS A 351 16.41 5.70 -24.06
CA LYS A 351 15.91 5.48 -22.70
C LYS A 351 14.84 4.40 -22.72
N VAL A 352 15.09 3.28 -22.05
CA VAL A 352 14.18 2.13 -22.01
C VAL A 352 13.78 1.88 -20.55
N ALA A 353 12.49 1.82 -20.28
CA ALA A 353 11.98 1.42 -18.99
C ALA A 353 12.02 -0.13 -18.88
N PRO A 354 12.68 -0.71 -17.86
CA PRO A 354 12.70 -2.16 -17.64
C PRO A 354 11.32 -2.80 -17.63
N SER A 355 10.36 -2.13 -17.02
CA SER A 355 8.96 -2.58 -16.90
C SER A 355 8.27 -2.80 -18.24
N GLU A 356 8.56 -1.97 -19.25
CA GLU A 356 8.02 -2.17 -20.62
C GLU A 356 8.51 -3.49 -21.25
N VAL A 357 9.79 -3.78 -21.04
CA VAL A 357 10.41 -5.03 -21.54
C VAL A 357 9.84 -6.24 -20.79
N GLU A 358 9.67 -6.12 -19.50
CA GLU A 358 9.13 -7.16 -18.62
C GLU A 358 7.67 -7.47 -18.97
N GLU A 359 6.83 -6.45 -19.16
CA GLU A 359 5.42 -6.61 -19.53
C GLU A 359 5.26 -7.36 -20.85
N VAL A 360 6.04 -6.97 -21.87
CA VAL A 360 6.03 -7.65 -23.16
C VAL A 360 6.52 -9.09 -23.04
N ALA A 361 7.58 -9.34 -22.26
CA ALA A 361 8.10 -10.68 -22.04
C ALA A 361 7.10 -11.59 -21.31
N MET A 362 6.41 -11.04 -20.29
CA MET A 362 5.39 -11.77 -19.53
C MET A 362 4.15 -12.17 -20.35
N ALA A 363 3.91 -11.54 -21.49
CA ALA A 363 2.85 -11.95 -22.42
C ALA A 363 3.16 -13.26 -23.18
N LEU A 364 4.38 -13.75 -23.12
CA LEU A 364 4.78 -15.02 -23.75
C LEU A 364 4.37 -16.22 -22.86
N PRO A 365 3.72 -17.26 -23.41
CA PRO A 365 3.25 -18.42 -22.65
C PRO A 365 4.39 -19.23 -22.00
N GLU A 366 5.59 -19.15 -22.55
CA GLU A 366 6.78 -19.78 -21.98
C GLU A 366 7.38 -19.03 -20.77
N VAL A 367 7.07 -17.74 -20.57
CA VAL A 367 7.62 -16.92 -19.50
C VAL A 367 6.72 -16.99 -18.27
N LYS A 368 7.27 -17.49 -17.17
CA LYS A 368 6.60 -17.53 -15.86
C LYS A 368 6.85 -16.24 -15.08
N ASP A 369 8.10 -15.74 -15.17
CA ASP A 369 8.53 -14.53 -14.46
C ASP A 369 9.78 -13.97 -15.16
N CYS A 370 10.00 -12.65 -15.06
CA CYS A 370 11.20 -12.05 -15.61
C CYS A 370 11.55 -10.75 -14.87
N ILE A 371 12.82 -10.36 -15.01
CA ILE A 371 13.33 -9.05 -14.61
C ILE A 371 14.32 -8.54 -15.65
N CYS A 372 14.16 -7.28 -16.03
CA CYS A 372 15.05 -6.58 -16.95
C CYS A 372 16.02 -5.70 -16.16
N ILE A 373 17.30 -5.91 -16.33
CA ILE A 373 18.34 -5.17 -15.64
C ILE A 373 19.33 -4.53 -16.61
N SER A 374 20.00 -3.48 -16.15
CA SER A 374 21.12 -2.89 -16.87
C SER A 374 22.33 -3.83 -16.82
N SER A 375 23.03 -3.95 -17.95
CA SER A 375 24.31 -4.67 -18.04
C SER A 375 25.32 -3.82 -18.80
N PRO A 376 26.57 -3.67 -18.32
CA PRO A 376 27.60 -2.90 -19.02
C PRO A 376 27.81 -3.43 -20.44
N HIS A 377 27.90 -2.51 -21.42
CA HIS A 377 28.17 -2.85 -22.83
C HIS A 377 29.28 -1.95 -23.38
N PRO A 378 30.33 -2.51 -24.00
CA PRO A 378 31.54 -1.76 -24.35
C PRO A 378 31.33 -0.65 -25.38
N ILE A 379 30.26 -0.71 -26.19
CA ILE A 379 29.95 0.28 -27.23
C ILE A 379 28.78 1.16 -26.83
N MET A 380 27.73 0.58 -26.26
CA MET A 380 26.48 1.27 -25.98
C MET A 380 26.43 1.87 -24.54
N GLY A 381 27.49 1.69 -23.75
CA GLY A 381 27.51 2.03 -22.32
C GLY A 381 26.73 1.00 -21.50
N ASN A 382 25.44 0.85 -21.76
CA ASN A 382 24.61 -0.20 -21.17
C ASN A 382 23.86 -0.98 -22.24
N ALA A 383 23.46 -2.19 -21.89
CA ALA A 383 22.53 -3.04 -22.64
C ALA A 383 21.45 -3.58 -21.70
N LEU A 384 20.32 -3.95 -22.25
CA LEU A 384 19.27 -4.65 -21.51
C LEU A 384 19.65 -6.12 -21.34
N LYS A 385 19.49 -6.62 -20.12
CA LYS A 385 19.63 -8.04 -19.80
C LYS A 385 18.35 -8.53 -19.16
N LEU A 386 17.60 -9.37 -19.87
CA LEU A 386 16.40 -9.99 -19.34
C LEU A 386 16.76 -11.34 -18.70
N LEU A 387 16.47 -11.48 -17.42
CA LEU A 387 16.49 -12.75 -16.70
C LEU A 387 15.08 -13.33 -16.72
N VAL A 388 14.95 -14.61 -17.08
CA VAL A 388 13.64 -15.23 -17.31
C VAL A 388 13.53 -16.51 -16.50
N VAL A 389 12.39 -16.71 -15.84
CA VAL A 389 11.94 -17.98 -15.30
C VAL A 389 10.91 -18.57 -16.27
N LEU A 390 11.09 -19.82 -16.68
CA LEU A 390 10.19 -20.46 -17.63
C LEU A 390 9.07 -21.23 -16.93
N ASN A 391 7.92 -21.31 -17.58
CA ASN A 391 6.86 -22.23 -17.24
C ASN A 391 7.31 -23.69 -17.43
N ALA A 392 6.75 -24.62 -16.66
CA ALA A 392 7.05 -26.04 -16.79
C ALA A 392 6.71 -26.55 -18.20
N GLY A 393 7.62 -27.33 -18.79
CA GLY A 393 7.47 -27.91 -20.13
C GLY A 393 7.98 -27.00 -21.26
N TYR A 394 8.56 -25.85 -20.97
CA TYR A 394 9.19 -25.00 -21.96
C TYR A 394 10.72 -24.99 -21.81
N ASP A 395 11.40 -24.92 -22.93
CA ASP A 395 12.85 -24.70 -23.02
C ASP A 395 13.17 -23.26 -23.37
N LEU A 396 14.33 -22.76 -22.92
CA LEU A 396 14.77 -21.40 -23.18
C LEU A 396 15.14 -21.16 -24.65
N ASP A 397 14.27 -20.50 -25.39
CA ASP A 397 14.60 -19.96 -26.74
C ASP A 397 14.83 -18.43 -26.64
N LYS A 398 16.10 -18.07 -26.38
CA LYS A 398 16.54 -16.66 -26.28
C LYS A 398 16.23 -15.85 -27.53
N LYS A 399 16.35 -16.48 -28.73
CA LYS A 399 16.12 -15.78 -30.01
C LYS A 399 14.64 -15.50 -30.23
N ARG A 400 13.77 -16.41 -29.83
CA ARG A 400 12.33 -16.23 -29.91
C ARG A 400 11.88 -15.13 -29.01
N ILE A 401 12.28 -15.16 -27.72
CA ILE A 401 11.91 -14.14 -26.72
C ILE A 401 12.40 -12.76 -27.19
N ALA A 402 13.68 -12.64 -27.59
CA ALA A 402 14.22 -11.38 -28.06
C ALA A 402 13.47 -10.84 -29.29
N ARG A 403 13.19 -11.71 -30.30
CA ARG A 403 12.43 -11.30 -31.50
C ARG A 403 11.01 -10.84 -31.15
N TYR A 404 10.37 -11.52 -30.24
CA TYR A 404 9.02 -11.11 -29.80
C TYR A 404 9.05 -9.73 -29.15
N ILE A 405 9.98 -9.49 -28.22
CA ILE A 405 10.15 -8.19 -27.58
C ILE A 405 10.41 -7.10 -28.61
N HIS A 406 11.38 -7.31 -29.52
CA HIS A 406 11.65 -6.36 -30.61
C HIS A 406 10.47 -6.13 -31.57
N SER A 407 9.54 -7.06 -31.68
CA SER A 407 8.35 -6.88 -32.52
C SER A 407 7.26 -6.03 -31.89
N LYS A 408 7.39 -5.73 -30.59
CA LYS A 408 6.41 -5.00 -29.77
C LYS A 408 6.92 -3.69 -29.24
N LEU A 409 8.23 -3.58 -29.05
CA LEU A 409 8.92 -2.37 -28.62
C LEU A 409 9.83 -1.88 -29.77
N GLU A 410 9.74 -0.59 -30.10
CA GLU A 410 10.54 0.05 -31.16
C GLU A 410 12.04 0.13 -30.82
#